data_ee2327f444681ea7705180926c7ba17a
#
_entry.id   ee2327f444681ea7705180926c7ba17a
#
_cell.length_a   1.000
_cell.length_b   1.000
_cell.length_c   1.000
_cell.angle_alpha   90.00
_cell.angle_beta   90.00
_cell.angle_gamma   90.00
#
_symmetry.space_group_name_H-M   'P 1'
#
loop_
_entity.id
_entity.type
_entity.pdbx_description
1 polymer ?
#
loop_
_entity_poly.entity_id
_entity_poly.type
_entity_poly.pdbx_seq_one_letter_code
_entity_poly.pdbx_strand_id
1 'polypeptide(L)'
;MTLTEPPLALLAELTHRCPLRCPYCSNPLELARASGELDTATWSRVFNEAAALGVLQVHFSGGEPLVRRDLAELVANATKAGLYVNLITSGIRLDADRLARLIEAGLEHVQLSLQDSEAAAGDRIAGLAGSQQAKHRVARMVREAGLPLTINAVVHRQNLEHLEDIIDFAVTLGADRLEVAHVQYYGWALANRGALMPTRQQLDSATATVEAARARLIGRLVIDYVPPDYHAHRPKACMGGWGRRFLNITPSGKVLPCHAAETLRELRFPTVDEASLAEIWHHSAAFARFRGTAWMAEPCRSCERREVDWGGCRCQAFALTGDAARTDPVCALSPDHALLAGARREAEEASPDFVYRQHSSPAPPPRPVVLQSG
;
A
#
# COMPACT_ATOMS: atom_id res chain seq x y z
N MET A 1 8.77 2.46 31.91
CA MET A 1 8.25 2.05 30.58
C MET A 1 9.15 2.68 29.55
N THR A 2 9.86 1.89 28.76
CA THR A 2 10.63 2.40 27.62
C THR A 2 9.62 2.98 26.61
N LEU A 3 9.75 4.27 26.29
CA LEU A 3 8.94 4.92 25.27
C LEU A 3 9.15 4.17 23.93
N THR A 4 8.07 3.88 23.23
CA THR A 4 8.13 3.31 21.89
C THR A 4 8.82 4.33 20.97
N GLU A 5 9.77 3.88 20.14
CA GLU A 5 10.41 4.74 19.13
C GLU A 5 9.34 5.46 18.28
N PRO A 6 9.58 6.71 17.88
CA PRO A 6 8.64 7.46 17.04
C PRO A 6 8.45 6.79 15.67
N PRO A 7 7.30 6.97 15.03
CA PRO A 7 7.11 6.53 13.66
C PRO A 7 7.94 7.39 12.70
N LEU A 8 8.51 6.77 11.66
CA LEU A 8 9.33 7.49 10.67
C LEU A 8 8.49 8.18 9.60
N ALA A 9 7.34 7.60 9.27
CA ALA A 9 6.49 8.06 8.16
C ALA A 9 5.02 8.02 8.51
N LEU A 10 4.28 8.97 7.93
CA LEU A 10 2.83 9.05 7.92
C LEU A 10 2.30 8.83 6.51
N LEU A 11 1.41 7.85 6.32
CA LEU A 11 0.54 7.79 5.15
C LEU A 11 -0.75 8.55 5.45
N ALA A 12 -0.95 9.66 4.79
CA ALA A 12 -2.17 10.45 4.87
C ALA A 12 -3.11 10.06 3.73
N GLU A 13 -4.09 9.21 4.02
CA GLU A 13 -5.15 8.87 3.06
C GLU A 13 -6.16 10.02 3.04
N LEU A 14 -5.95 10.99 2.14
CA LEU A 14 -6.71 12.24 2.13
C LEU A 14 -8.17 12.06 1.71
N THR A 15 -8.46 11.00 0.94
CA THR A 15 -9.79 10.70 0.37
C THR A 15 -9.82 9.25 -0.11
N HIS A 16 -11.00 8.64 -0.15
CA HIS A 16 -11.20 7.38 -0.87
C HIS A 16 -11.72 7.56 -2.31
N ARG A 17 -12.02 8.78 -2.72
CA ARG A 17 -12.45 9.08 -4.10
C ARG A 17 -11.29 8.88 -5.06
N CYS A 18 -11.51 8.12 -6.13
CA CYS A 18 -10.51 7.86 -7.16
C CYS A 18 -11.19 7.67 -8.51
N PRO A 19 -10.68 8.26 -9.59
CA PRO A 19 -11.20 8.03 -10.94
C PRO A 19 -10.89 6.62 -11.45
N LEU A 20 -9.86 5.95 -10.90
CA LEU A 20 -9.49 4.59 -11.27
C LEU A 20 -10.28 3.54 -10.49
N ARG A 21 -10.33 2.32 -11.02
CA ARG A 21 -11.02 1.16 -10.42
C ARG A 21 -10.12 -0.06 -10.38
N CYS A 22 -8.83 0.12 -10.11
CA CYS A 22 -7.83 -0.95 -10.15
C CYS A 22 -8.29 -2.17 -9.32
N PRO A 23 -8.27 -3.40 -9.88
CA PRO A 23 -8.72 -4.60 -9.20
C PRO A 23 -7.82 -5.01 -8.03
N TYR A 24 -6.57 -4.53 -8.02
CA TYR A 24 -5.61 -4.74 -6.94
C TYR A 24 -5.66 -3.65 -5.85
N CYS A 25 -6.65 -2.74 -5.90
CA CYS A 25 -6.72 -1.62 -4.96
C CYS A 25 -6.77 -2.11 -3.51
N SER A 26 -5.93 -1.54 -2.66
CA SER A 26 -5.86 -1.88 -1.24
C SER A 26 -6.86 -1.13 -0.36
N ASN A 27 -7.56 -0.13 -0.92
CA ASN A 27 -8.60 0.57 -0.19
C ASN A 27 -9.70 -0.40 0.27
N PRO A 28 -10.35 -0.12 1.41
CA PRO A 28 -11.41 -0.98 1.92
C PRO A 28 -12.57 -1.12 0.91
N LEU A 29 -13.35 -2.18 1.05
CA LEU A 29 -14.52 -2.41 0.21
C LEU A 29 -15.58 -1.32 0.43
N GLU A 30 -15.75 -0.88 1.67
CA GLU A 30 -16.61 0.24 2.05
C GLU A 30 -15.76 1.52 2.11
N LEU A 31 -15.99 2.42 1.17
CA LEU A 31 -15.22 3.67 1.07
C LEU A 31 -15.86 4.76 1.93
N ALA A 32 -15.03 5.56 2.60
CA ALA A 32 -15.49 6.76 3.28
C ALA A 32 -16.17 7.73 2.27
N ARG A 33 -17.30 8.30 2.70
CA ARG A 33 -18.00 9.33 1.91
C ARG A 33 -17.23 10.64 2.00
N ALA A 34 -17.30 11.46 0.96
CA ALA A 34 -16.66 12.77 0.92
C ALA A 34 -17.07 13.69 2.09
N SER A 35 -18.30 13.58 2.57
CA SER A 35 -18.80 14.34 3.73
C SER A 35 -18.22 13.91 5.07
N GLY A 36 -17.54 12.76 5.13
CA GLY A 36 -16.84 12.28 6.33
C GLY A 36 -15.33 12.40 6.23
N GLU A 37 -14.81 13.10 5.21
CA GLU A 37 -13.37 13.35 5.08
C GLU A 37 -12.95 14.47 6.04
N LEU A 38 -11.77 14.33 6.64
CA LEU A 38 -11.18 15.38 7.47
C LEU A 38 -10.99 16.67 6.66
N ASP A 39 -11.27 17.80 7.28
CA ASP A 39 -11.05 19.12 6.70
C ASP A 39 -9.57 19.55 6.76
N THR A 40 -9.25 20.64 6.10
CA THR A 40 -7.89 21.19 6.01
C THR A 40 -7.34 21.57 7.38
N ALA A 41 -8.17 22.11 8.29
CA ALA A 41 -7.75 22.53 9.63
C ALA A 41 -7.35 21.31 10.48
N THR A 42 -8.15 20.25 10.44
CA THR A 42 -7.86 19.00 11.13
C THR A 42 -6.57 18.36 10.61
N TRP A 43 -6.38 18.30 9.27
CA TRP A 43 -5.14 17.82 8.69
C TRP A 43 -3.92 18.67 9.10
N SER A 44 -4.06 20.01 9.16
CA SER A 44 -2.99 20.89 9.62
C SER A 44 -2.57 20.57 11.06
N ARG A 45 -3.53 20.33 11.97
CA ARG A 45 -3.27 19.87 13.33
C ARG A 45 -2.54 18.52 13.33
N VAL A 46 -3.03 17.56 12.53
CA VAL A 46 -2.43 16.22 12.40
C VAL A 46 -0.97 16.29 11.96
N PHE A 47 -0.61 17.14 10.97
CA PHE A 47 0.78 17.29 10.52
C PHE A 47 1.67 17.87 11.62
N ASN A 48 1.20 18.85 12.37
CA ASN A 48 1.96 19.40 13.50
C ASN A 48 2.17 18.34 14.62
N GLU A 49 1.12 17.56 14.93
CA GLU A 49 1.24 16.47 15.90
C GLU A 49 2.18 15.36 15.42
N ALA A 50 2.15 15.03 14.11
CA ALA A 50 3.05 14.03 13.51
C ALA A 50 4.51 14.47 13.59
N ALA A 51 4.81 15.74 13.23
CA ALA A 51 6.15 16.31 13.34
C ALA A 51 6.64 16.34 14.80
N ALA A 52 5.78 16.76 15.73
CA ALA A 52 6.09 16.78 17.17
C ALA A 52 6.33 15.35 17.72
N LEU A 53 5.68 14.34 17.16
CA LEU A 53 5.92 12.93 17.50
C LEU A 53 7.24 12.38 16.94
N GLY A 54 7.86 13.06 15.97
CA GLY A 54 9.12 12.66 15.34
C GLY A 54 8.98 12.05 13.95
N VAL A 55 7.80 12.15 13.33
CA VAL A 55 7.61 11.78 11.92
C VAL A 55 8.46 12.67 11.03
N LEU A 56 9.17 12.07 10.06
CA LEU A 56 10.07 12.79 9.16
C LEU A 56 9.42 13.11 7.81
N GLN A 57 8.51 12.25 7.35
CA GLN A 57 7.92 12.36 6.03
C GLN A 57 6.43 12.01 6.02
N VAL A 58 5.69 12.69 5.15
CA VAL A 58 4.30 12.38 4.88
C VAL A 58 4.10 11.99 3.42
N HIS A 59 3.37 10.89 3.24
CA HIS A 59 2.95 10.42 1.92
C HIS A 59 1.47 10.77 1.73
N PHE A 60 1.17 11.70 0.86
CA PHE A 60 -0.21 12.01 0.47
C PHE A 60 -0.73 10.95 -0.48
N SER A 61 -1.76 10.26 -0.07
CA SER A 61 -2.32 9.08 -0.75
C SER A 61 -3.84 8.99 -0.53
N GLY A 62 -4.35 7.77 -0.60
CA GLY A 62 -5.76 7.42 -0.40
C GLY A 62 -6.34 6.78 -1.64
N GLY A 63 -7.45 7.34 -2.18
CA GLY A 63 -7.91 7.05 -3.53
C GLY A 63 -7.03 7.77 -4.55
N GLU A 64 -7.38 9.05 -4.83
CA GLU A 64 -6.55 9.95 -5.65
C GLU A 64 -6.47 11.32 -4.97
N PRO A 65 -5.34 11.69 -4.39
CA PRO A 65 -5.19 12.99 -3.70
C PRO A 65 -5.57 14.20 -4.57
N LEU A 66 -5.30 14.11 -5.88
CA LEU A 66 -5.61 15.17 -6.82
C LEU A 66 -7.12 15.44 -7.00
N VAL A 67 -8.03 14.66 -6.40
CA VAL A 67 -9.46 15.02 -6.40
C VAL A 67 -9.81 16.04 -5.31
N ARG A 68 -8.93 16.26 -4.33
CA ARG A 68 -9.10 17.30 -3.32
C ARG A 68 -8.76 18.68 -3.90
N ARG A 69 -9.59 19.67 -3.62
CA ARG A 69 -9.39 21.03 -4.09
C ARG A 69 -8.35 21.78 -3.26
N ASP A 70 -8.24 21.43 -1.99
CA ASP A 70 -7.35 22.01 -0.98
C ASP A 70 -5.97 21.34 -0.93
N LEU A 71 -5.61 20.46 -1.88
CA LEU A 71 -4.36 19.68 -1.83
C LEU A 71 -3.11 20.56 -1.69
N ALA A 72 -3.05 21.71 -2.40
CA ALA A 72 -1.90 22.62 -2.29
C ALA A 72 -1.77 23.23 -0.89
N GLU A 73 -2.90 23.56 -0.24
CA GLU A 73 -2.90 24.04 1.14
C GLU A 73 -2.47 22.94 2.12
N LEU A 74 -2.88 21.69 1.90
CA LEU A 74 -2.43 20.55 2.68
C LEU A 74 -0.92 20.33 2.55
N VAL A 75 -0.36 20.44 1.33
CA VAL A 75 1.08 20.39 1.09
C VAL A 75 1.79 21.50 1.87
N ALA A 76 1.33 22.75 1.76
CA ALA A 76 1.93 23.89 2.47
C ALA A 76 1.90 23.70 4.00
N ASN A 77 0.80 23.18 4.54
CA ASN A 77 0.66 22.90 5.98
C ASN A 77 1.64 21.82 6.44
N ALA A 78 1.82 20.74 5.68
CA ALA A 78 2.77 19.68 6.00
C ALA A 78 4.23 20.16 5.91
N THR A 79 4.56 20.92 4.87
CA THR A 79 5.89 21.54 4.70
C THR A 79 6.19 22.51 5.85
N LYS A 80 5.21 23.34 6.23
CA LYS A 80 5.34 24.26 7.37
C LYS A 80 5.56 23.54 8.70
N ALA A 81 5.01 22.35 8.86
CA ALA A 81 5.24 21.48 10.00
C ALA A 81 6.65 20.83 10.00
N GLY A 82 7.42 20.97 8.92
CA GLY A 82 8.76 20.41 8.76
C GLY A 82 8.79 18.97 8.24
N LEU A 83 7.71 18.50 7.63
CA LEU A 83 7.64 17.16 7.04
C LEU A 83 8.10 17.18 5.59
N TYR A 84 8.88 16.17 5.18
CA TYR A 84 9.17 15.89 3.78
C TYR A 84 7.88 15.39 3.09
N VAL A 85 7.48 16.04 2.00
CA VAL A 85 6.17 15.80 1.36
C VAL A 85 6.31 15.00 0.07
N ASN A 86 5.75 13.79 0.06
CA ASN A 86 5.64 12.93 -1.11
C ASN A 86 4.17 12.81 -1.56
N LEU A 87 3.91 12.98 -2.87
CA LEU A 87 2.60 12.77 -3.48
C LEU A 87 2.55 11.42 -4.20
N ILE A 88 1.71 10.51 -3.71
CA ILE A 88 1.39 9.24 -4.38
C ILE A 88 0.13 9.44 -5.21
N THR A 89 0.25 9.32 -6.53
CA THR A 89 -0.86 9.65 -7.44
C THR A 89 -0.91 8.75 -8.68
N SER A 90 -2.10 8.63 -9.23
CA SER A 90 -2.29 8.09 -10.59
C SER A 90 -1.89 9.08 -11.68
N GLY A 91 -1.78 10.37 -11.35
CA GLY A 91 -1.45 11.45 -12.26
C GLY A 91 -2.60 11.92 -13.18
N ILE A 92 -3.76 11.26 -13.13
CA ILE A 92 -4.86 11.50 -14.10
C ILE A 92 -5.35 12.96 -14.13
N ARG A 93 -5.25 13.66 -12.99
CA ARG A 93 -5.73 15.06 -12.83
C ARG A 93 -4.58 16.06 -12.63
N LEU A 94 -3.34 15.66 -12.95
CA LEU A 94 -2.19 16.55 -12.82
C LEU A 94 -1.91 17.24 -14.16
N ASP A 95 -1.99 18.56 -14.15
CA ASP A 95 -1.54 19.45 -15.22
C ASP A 95 -0.36 20.31 -14.74
N ALA A 96 0.24 21.08 -15.64
CA ALA A 96 1.45 21.87 -15.36
C ALA A 96 1.18 22.95 -14.29
N ASP A 97 0.05 23.65 -14.37
CA ASP A 97 -0.30 24.73 -13.42
C ASP A 97 -0.52 24.16 -12.01
N ARG A 98 -1.15 22.99 -11.94
CA ARG A 98 -1.38 22.31 -10.67
C ARG A 98 -0.08 21.80 -10.06
N LEU A 99 0.80 21.20 -10.88
CA LEU A 99 2.13 20.79 -10.44
C LEU A 99 2.93 21.99 -9.92
N ALA A 100 2.96 23.11 -10.64
CA ALA A 100 3.65 24.32 -10.21
C ALA A 100 3.16 24.82 -8.85
N ARG A 101 1.84 24.87 -8.63
CA ARG A 101 1.26 25.25 -7.32
C ARG A 101 1.64 24.27 -6.20
N LEU A 102 1.73 22.97 -6.48
CA LEU A 102 2.15 21.99 -5.48
C LEU A 102 3.64 22.14 -5.13
N ILE A 103 4.49 22.44 -6.11
CA ILE A 103 5.93 22.73 -5.90
C ILE A 103 6.08 24.01 -5.07
N GLU A 104 5.37 25.08 -5.42
CA GLU A 104 5.38 26.34 -4.65
C GLU A 104 4.92 26.13 -3.20
N ALA A 105 3.97 25.20 -2.98
CA ALA A 105 3.53 24.79 -1.65
C ALA A 105 4.54 23.93 -0.88
N GLY A 106 5.59 23.41 -1.54
CA GLY A 106 6.65 22.62 -0.93
C GLY A 106 6.58 21.09 -1.21
N LEU A 107 5.96 20.68 -2.32
CA LEU A 107 6.04 19.28 -2.76
C LEU A 107 7.48 18.94 -3.17
N GLU A 108 8.02 17.85 -2.62
CA GLU A 108 9.42 17.46 -2.80
C GLU A 108 9.59 16.17 -3.61
N HIS A 109 8.56 15.34 -3.74
CA HIS A 109 8.65 14.05 -4.42
C HIS A 109 7.30 13.64 -5.03
N VAL A 110 7.34 12.98 -6.17
CA VAL A 110 6.16 12.36 -6.78
C VAL A 110 6.39 10.87 -6.97
N GLN A 111 5.45 10.06 -6.45
CA GLN A 111 5.34 8.64 -6.75
C GLN A 111 4.15 8.43 -7.69
N LEU A 112 4.44 8.05 -8.93
CA LEU A 112 3.45 7.84 -9.97
C LEU A 112 3.12 6.35 -10.10
N SER A 113 1.82 6.02 -9.97
CA SER A 113 1.35 4.64 -10.14
C SER A 113 1.34 4.25 -11.62
N LEU A 114 1.92 3.10 -11.95
CA LEU A 114 1.94 2.49 -13.28
C LEU A 114 1.23 1.13 -13.24
N GLN A 115 0.32 0.88 -14.17
CA GLN A 115 -0.43 -0.36 -14.23
C GLN A 115 0.18 -1.38 -15.19
N ASP A 116 0.75 -0.90 -16.29
CA ASP A 116 1.40 -1.72 -17.32
C ASP A 116 2.28 -0.83 -18.22
N SER A 117 3.15 -1.41 -19.03
CA SER A 117 3.87 -0.72 -20.12
C SER A 117 2.98 -0.55 -21.37
N GLU A 118 2.09 -1.50 -21.63
CA GLU A 118 1.15 -1.46 -22.74
C GLU A 118 -0.09 -0.60 -22.41
N ALA A 119 -0.47 0.30 -23.33
CA ALA A 119 -1.57 1.23 -23.11
C ALA A 119 -2.92 0.52 -22.87
N ALA A 120 -3.25 -0.48 -23.68
CA ALA A 120 -4.51 -1.20 -23.57
C ALA A 120 -4.60 -2.02 -22.27
N ALA A 121 -3.52 -2.70 -21.88
CA ALA A 121 -3.43 -3.44 -20.64
C ALA A 121 -3.48 -2.51 -19.44
N GLY A 122 -2.73 -1.40 -19.44
CA GLY A 122 -2.74 -0.39 -18.40
C GLY A 122 -4.12 0.24 -18.19
N ASP A 123 -4.81 0.61 -19.26
CA ASP A 123 -6.15 1.17 -19.21
C ASP A 123 -7.18 0.15 -18.68
N ARG A 124 -7.07 -1.11 -19.10
CA ARG A 124 -7.89 -2.20 -18.59
C ARG A 124 -7.67 -2.40 -17.09
N ILE A 125 -6.43 -2.48 -16.63
CA ILE A 125 -6.12 -2.64 -15.20
C ILE A 125 -6.57 -1.41 -14.40
N ALA A 126 -6.39 -0.20 -14.92
CA ALA A 126 -6.87 1.02 -14.29
C ALA A 126 -8.41 1.12 -14.24
N GLY A 127 -9.11 0.42 -15.14
CA GLY A 127 -10.54 0.55 -15.38
C GLY A 127 -10.92 1.92 -15.94
N LEU A 128 -10.00 2.59 -16.67
CA LEU A 128 -10.18 3.93 -17.25
C LEU A 128 -9.38 4.07 -18.54
N ALA A 129 -10.07 4.29 -19.67
CA ALA A 129 -9.45 4.53 -20.96
C ALA A 129 -8.62 5.84 -20.96
N GLY A 130 -7.46 5.81 -21.62
CA GLY A 130 -6.53 6.94 -21.73
C GLY A 130 -5.70 7.19 -20.48
N SER A 131 -5.81 6.35 -19.44
CA SER A 131 -5.05 6.48 -18.21
C SER A 131 -3.56 6.35 -18.43
N GLN A 132 -3.14 5.42 -19.31
CA GLN A 132 -1.72 5.16 -19.60
C GLN A 132 -1.05 6.36 -20.28
N GLN A 133 -1.73 7.00 -21.23
CA GLN A 133 -1.20 8.19 -21.92
C GLN A 133 -0.92 9.34 -20.94
N ALA A 134 -1.72 9.47 -19.88
CA ALA A 134 -1.49 10.49 -18.85
C ALA A 134 -0.16 10.28 -18.12
N LYS A 135 0.30 9.04 -17.93
CA LYS A 135 1.55 8.72 -17.21
C LYS A 135 2.77 9.35 -17.89
N HIS A 136 2.88 9.22 -19.22
CA HIS A 136 3.98 9.84 -19.98
C HIS A 136 4.03 11.35 -19.80
N ARG A 137 2.88 12.00 -19.92
CA ARG A 137 2.78 13.46 -19.75
C ARG A 137 3.19 13.89 -18.36
N VAL A 138 2.67 13.21 -17.34
CA VAL A 138 2.94 13.54 -15.93
C VAL A 138 4.40 13.29 -15.58
N ALA A 139 4.96 12.14 -15.94
CA ALA A 139 6.37 11.84 -15.67
C ALA A 139 7.28 12.90 -16.28
N ARG A 140 7.03 13.32 -17.54
CA ARG A 140 7.79 14.39 -18.18
C ARG A 140 7.69 15.70 -17.41
N MET A 141 6.48 16.15 -17.05
CA MET A 141 6.29 17.38 -16.27
C MET A 141 7.02 17.35 -14.94
N VAL A 142 6.98 16.23 -14.21
CA VAL A 142 7.67 16.04 -12.94
C VAL A 142 9.19 16.16 -13.12
N ARG A 143 9.73 15.52 -14.17
CA ARG A 143 11.18 15.57 -14.48
C ARG A 143 11.65 16.96 -14.94
N GLU A 144 10.87 17.63 -15.80
CA GLU A 144 11.14 19.00 -16.25
C GLU A 144 11.12 20.01 -15.09
N ALA A 145 10.28 19.75 -14.09
CA ALA A 145 10.24 20.53 -12.86
C ALA A 145 11.38 20.22 -11.86
N GLY A 146 12.25 19.24 -12.16
CA GLY A 146 13.39 18.87 -11.32
C GLY A 146 13.03 18.06 -10.08
N LEU A 147 11.81 17.54 -9.96
CA LEU A 147 11.41 16.70 -8.84
C LEU A 147 11.90 15.26 -8.99
N PRO A 148 12.29 14.60 -7.90
CA PRO A 148 12.48 13.15 -7.87
C PRO A 148 11.19 12.42 -8.27
N LEU A 149 11.35 11.39 -9.11
CA LEU A 149 10.26 10.57 -9.60
C LEU A 149 10.45 9.11 -9.21
N THR A 150 9.51 8.59 -8.43
CA THR A 150 9.35 7.15 -8.24
C THR A 150 8.21 6.63 -9.10
N ILE A 151 8.42 5.53 -9.81
CA ILE A 151 7.35 4.76 -10.44
C ILE A 151 6.99 3.61 -9.50
N ASN A 152 5.71 3.44 -9.20
CA ASN A 152 5.20 2.27 -8.48
C ASN A 152 4.41 1.40 -9.45
N ALA A 153 4.93 0.21 -9.74
CA ALA A 153 4.29 -0.80 -10.57
C ALA A 153 3.77 -1.94 -9.68
N VAL A 154 2.45 -2.03 -9.54
CA VAL A 154 1.83 -3.15 -8.87
C VAL A 154 1.72 -4.31 -9.84
N VAL A 155 2.49 -5.38 -9.59
CA VAL A 155 2.58 -6.54 -10.49
C VAL A 155 1.77 -7.72 -9.99
N HIS A 156 1.18 -8.42 -10.96
CA HIS A 156 0.28 -9.56 -10.75
C HIS A 156 0.26 -10.49 -11.98
N ARG A 157 -0.48 -11.60 -11.91
CA ARG A 157 -0.59 -12.60 -12.97
C ARG A 157 -0.70 -12.01 -14.39
N GLN A 158 -1.42 -10.89 -14.53
CA GLN A 158 -1.82 -10.39 -15.86
C GLN A 158 -0.93 -9.27 -16.42
N ASN A 159 0.16 -8.89 -15.72
CA ASN A 159 1.16 -7.95 -16.22
C ASN A 159 2.62 -8.37 -15.93
N LEU A 160 2.83 -9.52 -15.26
CA LEU A 160 4.19 -10.02 -15.00
C LEU A 160 4.95 -10.40 -16.27
N GLU A 161 4.25 -10.78 -17.34
CA GLU A 161 4.88 -11.06 -18.63
C GLU A 161 5.44 -9.81 -19.29
N HIS A 162 4.93 -8.62 -18.92
CA HIS A 162 5.42 -7.31 -19.38
C HIS A 162 6.45 -6.68 -18.42
N LEU A 163 6.97 -7.42 -17.43
CA LEU A 163 7.81 -6.84 -16.38
C LEU A 163 9.10 -6.19 -16.91
N GLU A 164 9.75 -6.78 -17.89
CA GLU A 164 10.94 -6.20 -18.53
C GLU A 164 10.58 -4.87 -19.22
N ASP A 165 9.50 -4.85 -19.98
CA ASP A 165 8.99 -3.65 -20.65
C ASP A 165 8.55 -2.57 -19.64
N ILE A 166 7.97 -2.96 -18.49
CA ILE A 166 7.62 -2.04 -17.39
C ILE A 166 8.90 -1.39 -16.82
N ILE A 167 9.97 -2.16 -16.64
CA ILE A 167 11.25 -1.64 -16.15
C ILE A 167 11.85 -0.67 -17.17
N ASP A 168 11.91 -1.03 -18.44
CA ASP A 168 12.44 -0.19 -19.51
C ASP A 168 11.58 1.07 -19.73
N PHE A 169 10.28 0.93 -19.53
CA PHE A 169 9.35 2.07 -19.55
C PHE A 169 9.65 3.06 -18.40
N ALA A 170 9.90 2.57 -17.18
CA ALA A 170 10.30 3.43 -16.06
C ALA A 170 11.62 4.19 -16.35
N VAL A 171 12.58 3.53 -17.01
CA VAL A 171 13.81 4.19 -17.51
C VAL A 171 13.48 5.29 -18.52
N THR A 172 12.59 5.01 -19.47
CA THR A 172 12.16 5.97 -20.51
C THR A 172 11.45 7.18 -19.90
N LEU A 173 10.70 6.98 -18.81
CA LEU A 173 10.05 8.05 -18.05
C LEU A 173 11.04 8.89 -17.23
N GLY A 174 12.32 8.49 -17.16
CA GLY A 174 13.34 9.16 -16.38
C GLY A 174 13.18 8.97 -14.87
N ALA A 175 12.60 7.86 -14.43
CA ALA A 175 12.43 7.58 -13.01
C ALA A 175 13.79 7.41 -12.30
N ASP A 176 13.89 7.92 -11.09
CA ASP A 176 15.03 7.70 -10.21
C ASP A 176 14.91 6.35 -9.48
N ARG A 177 13.66 5.93 -9.25
CA ARG A 177 13.31 4.69 -8.53
C ARG A 177 12.11 4.00 -9.17
N LEU A 178 12.14 2.69 -9.20
CA LEU A 178 11.02 1.83 -9.54
C LEU A 178 10.73 0.87 -8.39
N GLU A 179 9.52 0.94 -7.87
CA GLU A 179 9.00 -0.06 -6.95
C GLU A 179 8.20 -1.10 -7.73
N VAL A 180 8.72 -2.31 -7.83
CA VAL A 180 8.02 -3.49 -8.36
C VAL A 180 7.38 -4.20 -7.18
N ALA A 181 6.09 -3.96 -6.94
CA ALA A 181 5.38 -4.47 -5.78
C ALA A 181 4.35 -5.54 -6.18
N HIS A 182 4.53 -6.77 -5.70
CA HIS A 182 3.48 -7.77 -5.86
C HIS A 182 2.25 -7.44 -5.02
N VAL A 183 1.07 -7.75 -5.58
CA VAL A 183 -0.23 -7.53 -4.93
C VAL A 183 -0.27 -8.15 -3.54
N GLN A 184 -0.78 -7.37 -2.59
CA GLN A 184 -1.15 -7.81 -1.25
C GLN A 184 -2.67 -8.02 -1.19
N TYR A 185 -3.11 -9.18 -0.71
CA TYR A 185 -4.52 -9.59 -0.83
C TYR A 185 -5.35 -9.12 0.37
N TYR A 186 -5.80 -7.87 0.32
CA TYR A 186 -6.85 -7.30 1.17
C TYR A 186 -7.68 -6.28 0.37
N GLY A 187 -8.84 -5.86 0.89
CA GLY A 187 -9.76 -5.00 0.14
C GLY A 187 -10.18 -5.59 -1.21
N TRP A 188 -10.11 -4.78 -2.26
CA TRP A 188 -10.45 -5.21 -3.63
C TRP A 188 -9.47 -6.23 -4.19
N ALA A 189 -8.20 -6.18 -3.79
CA ALA A 189 -7.21 -7.18 -4.18
C ALA A 189 -7.59 -8.58 -3.67
N LEU A 190 -8.16 -8.69 -2.47
CA LEU A 190 -8.65 -9.97 -1.95
C LEU A 190 -9.86 -10.49 -2.74
N ALA A 191 -10.78 -9.59 -3.13
CA ALA A 191 -11.93 -9.95 -3.97
C ALA A 191 -11.53 -10.43 -5.37
N ASN A 192 -10.38 -9.98 -5.86
CA ASN A 192 -9.79 -10.34 -7.16
C ASN A 192 -8.63 -11.35 -7.05
N ARG A 193 -8.40 -11.97 -5.89
CA ARG A 193 -7.22 -12.82 -5.64
C ARG A 193 -6.99 -13.85 -6.72
N GLY A 194 -8.04 -14.54 -7.18
CA GLY A 194 -7.95 -15.53 -8.24
C GLY A 194 -7.41 -14.98 -9.56
N ALA A 195 -7.88 -13.81 -9.99
CA ALA A 195 -7.44 -13.16 -11.22
C ALA A 195 -6.05 -12.52 -11.12
N LEU A 196 -5.58 -12.23 -9.90
CA LEU A 196 -4.35 -11.48 -9.66
C LEU A 196 -3.17 -12.35 -9.21
N MET A 197 -3.41 -13.52 -8.61
CA MET A 197 -2.34 -14.34 -8.04
C MET A 197 -1.47 -14.96 -9.14
N PRO A 198 -0.16 -14.69 -9.15
CA PRO A 198 0.75 -15.27 -10.13
C PRO A 198 0.99 -16.76 -9.86
N THR A 199 1.42 -17.47 -10.89
CA THR A 199 1.94 -18.83 -10.78
C THR A 199 3.38 -18.81 -10.23
N ARG A 200 3.85 -19.95 -9.74
CA ARG A 200 5.25 -20.10 -9.31
C ARG A 200 6.22 -19.77 -10.45
N GLN A 201 5.95 -20.26 -11.65
CA GLN A 201 6.78 -20.01 -12.83
C GLN A 201 6.88 -18.52 -13.16
N GLN A 202 5.75 -17.80 -13.13
CA GLN A 202 5.75 -16.33 -13.34
C GLN A 202 6.61 -15.61 -12.30
N LEU A 203 6.57 -16.05 -11.03
CA LEU A 203 7.36 -15.45 -9.96
C LEU A 203 8.86 -15.71 -10.11
N ASP A 204 9.25 -16.92 -10.46
CA ASP A 204 10.64 -17.28 -10.66
C ASP A 204 11.22 -16.49 -11.85
N SER A 205 10.47 -16.37 -12.95
CA SER A 205 10.81 -15.51 -14.10
C SER A 205 10.91 -14.04 -13.70
N ALA A 206 9.92 -13.51 -12.99
CA ALA A 206 9.92 -12.10 -12.54
C ALA A 206 11.11 -11.78 -11.63
N THR A 207 11.45 -12.69 -10.73
CA THR A 207 12.61 -12.52 -9.85
C THR A 207 13.91 -12.46 -10.67
N ALA A 208 14.08 -13.36 -11.63
CA ALA A 208 15.25 -13.37 -12.52
C ALA A 208 15.34 -12.08 -13.36
N THR A 209 14.20 -11.60 -13.90
CA THR A 209 14.12 -10.33 -14.64
C THR A 209 14.52 -9.14 -13.78
N VAL A 210 14.03 -9.06 -12.54
CA VAL A 210 14.38 -7.96 -11.63
C VAL A 210 15.87 -7.98 -11.27
N GLU A 211 16.46 -9.14 -10.97
CA GLU A 211 17.88 -9.24 -10.63
C GLU A 211 18.77 -8.89 -11.84
N ALA A 212 18.43 -9.33 -13.04
CA ALA A 212 19.11 -8.94 -14.26
C ALA A 212 19.03 -7.44 -14.52
N ALA A 213 17.84 -6.83 -14.33
CA ALA A 213 17.63 -5.40 -14.48
C ALA A 213 18.41 -4.59 -13.43
N ARG A 214 18.46 -5.03 -12.18
CA ARG A 214 19.28 -4.40 -11.12
C ARG A 214 20.75 -4.33 -11.52
N ALA A 215 21.29 -5.44 -12.04
CA ALA A 215 22.69 -5.48 -12.50
C ALA A 215 22.91 -4.55 -13.71
N ARG A 216 22.00 -4.53 -14.68
CA ARG A 216 22.07 -3.70 -15.90
C ARG A 216 21.94 -2.21 -15.64
N LEU A 217 21.14 -1.83 -14.63
CA LEU A 217 20.73 -0.44 -14.38
C LEU A 217 21.39 0.19 -13.15
N ILE A 218 22.48 -0.39 -12.65
CA ILE A 218 23.26 0.18 -11.54
C ILE A 218 23.61 1.64 -11.85
N GLY A 219 23.32 2.55 -10.91
CA GLY A 219 23.57 3.98 -11.02
C GLY A 219 22.60 4.74 -11.95
N ARG A 220 21.65 4.06 -12.58
CA ARG A 220 20.63 4.67 -13.45
C ARG A 220 19.21 4.60 -12.88
N LEU A 221 18.84 3.48 -12.29
CA LEU A 221 17.53 3.26 -11.70
C LEU A 221 17.68 2.39 -10.45
N VAL A 222 17.14 2.84 -9.33
CA VAL A 222 17.00 2.01 -8.13
C VAL A 222 15.74 1.17 -8.26
N ILE A 223 15.87 -0.16 -8.14
CA ILE A 223 14.71 -1.07 -8.23
C ILE A 223 14.47 -1.70 -6.86
N ASP A 224 13.36 -1.34 -6.25
CA ASP A 224 12.83 -2.03 -5.06
C ASP A 224 11.91 -3.18 -5.53
N TYR A 225 12.15 -4.36 -5.00
CA TYR A 225 11.34 -5.53 -5.31
C TYR A 225 10.66 -6.06 -4.07
N VAL A 226 9.33 -6.02 -4.05
CA VAL A 226 8.50 -6.53 -2.96
C VAL A 226 7.91 -7.87 -3.40
N PRO A 227 8.50 -9.01 -2.99
CA PRO A 227 8.05 -10.33 -3.42
C PRO A 227 6.66 -10.66 -2.86
N PRO A 228 5.90 -11.57 -3.49
CA PRO A 228 4.58 -11.97 -3.04
C PRO A 228 4.66 -12.86 -1.80
N ASP A 229 3.73 -12.66 -0.87
CA ASP A 229 3.71 -13.42 0.38
C ASP A 229 3.26 -14.87 0.17
N TYR A 230 2.22 -15.10 -0.63
CA TYR A 230 1.58 -16.43 -0.76
C TYR A 230 2.47 -17.53 -1.36
N HIS A 231 3.66 -17.19 -1.85
CA HIS A 231 4.64 -18.15 -2.35
C HIS A 231 5.94 -18.21 -1.53
N ALA A 232 6.00 -17.43 -0.44
CA ALA A 232 7.14 -17.42 0.44
C ALA A 232 7.09 -18.58 1.47
N HIS A 233 8.25 -18.91 2.04
CA HIS A 233 8.38 -19.88 3.15
C HIS A 233 8.48 -19.18 4.52
N ARG A 234 8.73 -17.89 4.52
CA ARG A 234 8.83 -17.05 5.72
C ARG A 234 8.11 -15.73 5.46
N PRO A 235 7.36 -15.23 6.44
CA PRO A 235 6.66 -13.97 6.28
C PRO A 235 7.63 -12.80 6.31
N LYS A 236 7.23 -11.70 5.70
CA LYS A 236 7.86 -10.38 5.87
C LYS A 236 7.47 -9.79 7.22
N ALA A 237 8.34 -8.97 7.79
CA ALA A 237 7.98 -8.17 8.95
C ALA A 237 6.85 -7.20 8.61
N CYS A 238 5.77 -7.20 9.40
CA CYS A 238 4.66 -6.27 9.24
C CYS A 238 5.13 -4.83 9.50
N MET A 239 5.42 -4.06 8.45
CA MET A 239 5.92 -2.67 8.54
C MET A 239 7.10 -2.51 9.53
N GLY A 240 8.00 -3.50 9.59
CA GLY A 240 9.09 -3.56 10.59
C GLY A 240 8.65 -3.88 12.01
N GLY A 241 7.45 -4.42 12.17
CA GLY A 241 6.76 -4.72 13.42
C GLY A 241 5.50 -3.86 13.58
N TRP A 242 4.43 -4.44 14.10
CA TRP A 242 3.14 -3.77 14.31
C TRP A 242 3.29 -2.50 15.16
N GLY A 243 2.84 -1.35 14.63
CA GLY A 243 2.84 -0.07 15.33
C GLY A 243 4.23 0.40 15.74
N ARG A 244 5.29 0.15 14.94
CA ARG A 244 6.69 0.50 15.27
C ARG A 244 7.28 1.60 14.42
N ARG A 245 6.95 1.70 13.15
CA ARG A 245 7.65 2.62 12.23
C ARG A 245 6.73 3.48 11.38
N PHE A 246 5.45 3.19 11.38
CA PHE A 246 4.53 3.75 10.40
C PHE A 246 3.19 4.11 11.02
N LEU A 247 2.64 5.23 10.61
CA LEU A 247 1.27 5.66 10.88
C LEU A 247 0.51 5.76 9.58
N ASN A 248 -0.73 5.31 9.59
CA ASN A 248 -1.69 5.57 8.54
C ASN A 248 -2.89 6.30 9.12
N ILE A 249 -3.35 7.36 8.48
CA ILE A 249 -4.56 8.06 8.87
C ILE A 249 -5.54 8.01 7.72
N THR A 250 -6.71 7.44 7.97
CA THR A 250 -7.77 7.29 6.98
C THR A 250 -8.45 8.63 6.69
N PRO A 251 -9.22 8.76 5.59
CA PRO A 251 -9.95 9.99 5.31
C PRO A 251 -10.91 10.42 6.42
N SER A 252 -11.42 9.48 7.22
CA SER A 252 -12.30 9.73 8.37
C SER A 252 -11.57 9.89 9.70
N GLY A 253 -10.24 10.00 9.68
CA GLY A 253 -9.44 10.29 10.86
C GLY A 253 -9.04 9.09 11.72
N LYS A 254 -9.36 7.85 11.35
CA LYS A 254 -8.86 6.68 12.09
C LYS A 254 -7.35 6.58 11.96
N VAL A 255 -6.68 6.31 13.07
CA VAL A 255 -5.23 6.15 13.14
C VAL A 255 -4.88 4.67 13.20
N LEU A 256 -4.15 4.20 12.21
CA LEU A 256 -3.84 2.80 11.97
C LEU A 256 -2.33 2.55 11.96
N PRO A 257 -1.84 1.38 12.36
CA PRO A 257 -0.42 1.00 12.23
C PRO A 257 -0.02 0.63 10.79
N CYS A 258 -0.96 0.34 9.92
CA CYS A 258 -0.81 0.21 8.47
C CYS A 258 -2.19 0.33 7.81
N HIS A 259 -2.24 0.63 6.52
CA HIS A 259 -3.50 0.86 5.80
C HIS A 259 -4.43 -0.38 5.74
N ALA A 260 -3.90 -1.61 5.85
CA ALA A 260 -4.72 -2.82 5.91
C ALA A 260 -5.33 -3.10 7.29
N ALA A 261 -4.87 -2.42 8.33
CA ALA A 261 -5.26 -2.75 9.71
C ALA A 261 -6.76 -2.56 10.01
N GLU A 262 -7.43 -1.69 9.25
CA GLU A 262 -8.87 -1.48 9.38
C GLU A 262 -9.70 -2.75 9.08
N THR A 263 -9.12 -3.74 8.40
CA THR A 263 -9.76 -5.04 8.16
C THR A 263 -9.91 -5.89 9.43
N LEU A 264 -9.14 -5.58 10.50
CA LEU A 264 -9.19 -6.27 11.78
C LEU A 264 -10.38 -5.77 12.62
N ARG A 265 -11.54 -6.36 12.39
CA ARG A 265 -12.81 -5.92 13.01
C ARG A 265 -12.86 -6.06 14.53
N GLU A 266 -12.01 -6.91 15.11
CA GLU A 266 -11.85 -7.07 16.56
C GLU A 266 -11.07 -5.93 17.23
N LEU A 267 -10.43 -5.05 16.46
CA LEU A 267 -9.69 -3.91 16.99
C LEU A 267 -10.45 -2.61 16.74
N ARG A 268 -10.59 -1.82 17.81
CA ARG A 268 -11.07 -0.44 17.73
C ARG A 268 -9.88 0.50 17.56
N PHE A 269 -9.78 1.14 16.42
CA PHE A 269 -8.78 2.16 16.15
C PHE A 269 -9.34 3.54 16.50
N PRO A 270 -8.66 4.31 17.38
CA PRO A 270 -9.08 5.66 17.70
C PRO A 270 -8.93 6.61 16.53
N THR A 271 -9.66 7.72 16.55
CA THR A 271 -9.58 8.79 15.56
C THR A 271 -8.75 9.97 16.09
N VAL A 272 -8.30 10.83 15.19
CA VAL A 272 -7.58 12.08 15.50
C VAL A 272 -8.43 13.07 16.29
N ASP A 273 -9.75 12.90 16.36
CA ASP A 273 -10.65 13.72 17.14
C ASP A 273 -10.81 13.19 18.58
N GLU A 274 -10.51 11.92 18.82
CA GLU A 274 -10.64 11.28 20.15
C GLU A 274 -9.39 11.49 21.01
N ALA A 275 -8.19 11.54 20.41
CA ALA A 275 -6.93 11.68 21.13
C ALA A 275 -5.83 12.22 20.21
N SER A 276 -4.76 12.77 20.78
CA SER A 276 -3.58 13.19 20.05
C SER A 276 -2.82 12.00 19.43
N LEU A 277 -2.06 12.25 18.35
CA LEU A 277 -1.25 11.18 17.74
C LEU A 277 -0.25 10.57 18.73
N ALA A 278 0.34 11.36 19.62
CA ALA A 278 1.25 10.86 20.64
C ALA A 278 0.55 9.91 21.62
N GLU A 279 -0.65 10.27 22.07
CA GLU A 279 -1.44 9.42 22.96
C GLU A 279 -1.85 8.11 22.26
N ILE A 280 -2.33 8.21 21.02
CA ILE A 280 -2.69 7.04 20.22
C ILE A 280 -1.47 6.13 20.00
N TRP A 281 -0.34 6.72 19.60
CA TRP A 281 0.89 5.98 19.34
C TRP A 281 1.41 5.23 20.55
N HIS A 282 1.43 5.88 21.71
CA HIS A 282 2.04 5.31 22.90
C HIS A 282 1.07 4.45 23.73
N HIS A 283 -0.22 4.77 23.74
CA HIS A 283 -1.16 4.23 24.74
C HIS A 283 -2.37 3.50 24.16
N SER A 284 -2.63 3.58 22.83
CA SER A 284 -3.77 2.88 22.23
C SER A 284 -3.64 1.37 22.37
N ALA A 285 -4.70 0.73 22.85
CA ALA A 285 -4.78 -0.73 22.97
C ALA A 285 -4.61 -1.42 21.62
N ALA A 286 -5.11 -0.82 20.51
CA ALA A 286 -4.98 -1.35 19.17
C ALA A 286 -3.51 -1.38 18.71
N PHE A 287 -2.74 -0.33 19.01
CA PHE A 287 -1.30 -0.30 18.70
C PHE A 287 -0.50 -1.24 19.63
N ALA A 288 -0.84 -1.32 20.90
CA ALA A 288 -0.17 -2.18 21.86
C ALA A 288 -0.42 -3.67 21.61
N ARG A 289 -1.55 -4.04 20.96
CA ARG A 289 -2.04 -5.42 20.83
C ARG A 289 -1.01 -6.39 20.26
N PHE A 290 -0.24 -5.96 19.26
CA PHE A 290 0.75 -6.80 18.57
C PHE A 290 2.17 -6.20 18.59
N ARG A 291 2.43 -5.21 19.45
CA ARG A 291 3.79 -4.69 19.66
C ARG A 291 4.66 -5.69 20.42
N GLY A 292 5.93 -5.78 20.02
CA GLY A 292 6.88 -6.69 20.64
C GLY A 292 6.55 -8.15 20.35
N THR A 293 7.00 -9.04 21.26
CA THR A 293 6.91 -10.49 21.08
C THR A 293 6.08 -11.20 22.13
N ALA A 294 5.67 -10.49 23.20
CA ALA A 294 4.98 -11.08 24.35
C ALA A 294 3.59 -11.66 24.02
N TRP A 295 2.95 -11.16 22.97
CA TRP A 295 1.63 -11.62 22.49
C TRP A 295 1.70 -12.94 21.72
N MET A 296 2.89 -13.33 21.25
CA MET A 296 3.06 -14.47 20.34
C MET A 296 2.77 -15.80 21.03
N ALA A 297 2.05 -16.68 20.34
CA ALA A 297 1.91 -18.09 20.66
C ALA A 297 2.98 -18.92 19.94
N GLU A 298 3.07 -20.23 20.25
CA GLU A 298 3.89 -21.14 19.47
C GLU A 298 3.32 -21.27 18.02
N PRO A 299 4.18 -21.45 17.02
CA PRO A 299 5.65 -21.60 17.08
C PRO A 299 6.43 -20.27 17.13
N CYS A 300 5.78 -19.11 17.04
CA CYS A 300 6.47 -17.82 17.00
C CYS A 300 7.19 -17.47 18.30
N ARG A 301 6.64 -17.85 19.45
CA ARG A 301 7.19 -17.53 20.78
C ARG A 301 8.60 -18.04 20.96
N SER A 302 8.89 -19.28 20.55
CA SER A 302 10.20 -19.92 20.66
C SER A 302 11.07 -19.72 19.41
N CYS A 303 10.56 -19.11 18.35
CA CYS A 303 11.26 -18.94 17.09
C CYS A 303 12.42 -17.93 17.21
N GLU A 304 13.59 -18.30 16.71
CA GLU A 304 14.75 -17.39 16.63
C GLU A 304 14.50 -16.15 15.77
N ARG A 305 13.53 -16.21 14.83
CA ARG A 305 13.16 -15.12 13.95
C ARG A 305 12.09 -14.19 14.51
N ARG A 306 11.59 -14.42 15.74
CA ARG A 306 10.47 -13.65 16.32
C ARG A 306 10.69 -12.13 16.31
N GLU A 307 11.94 -11.66 16.39
CA GLU A 307 12.31 -10.23 16.34
C GLU A 307 12.77 -9.78 14.95
N VAL A 308 12.77 -10.68 13.96
CA VAL A 308 13.07 -10.42 12.56
C VAL A 308 11.79 -10.19 11.76
N ASP A 309 10.87 -11.16 11.82
CA ASP A 309 9.63 -11.11 11.05
C ASP A 309 8.39 -10.69 11.88
N TRP A 310 8.54 -10.55 13.21
CA TRP A 310 7.50 -10.11 14.12
C TRP A 310 6.20 -10.92 14.01
N GLY A 311 6.31 -12.21 13.66
CA GLY A 311 5.18 -13.11 13.46
C GLY A 311 4.42 -12.89 12.15
N GLY A 312 4.95 -12.06 11.23
CA GLY A 312 4.37 -11.78 9.92
C GLY A 312 3.24 -10.74 9.91
N CYS A 313 2.43 -10.73 8.88
CA CYS A 313 1.35 -9.78 8.67
C CYS A 313 0.07 -10.18 9.44
N ARG A 314 -0.36 -9.32 10.39
CA ARG A 314 -1.57 -9.57 11.19
C ARG A 314 -2.87 -9.54 10.38
N CYS A 315 -2.92 -8.62 9.39
CA CYS A 315 -4.08 -8.50 8.50
C CYS A 315 -4.22 -9.74 7.60
N GLN A 316 -3.10 -10.30 7.14
CA GLN A 316 -3.09 -11.53 6.35
C GLN A 316 -3.43 -12.76 7.20
N ALA A 317 -2.91 -12.85 8.42
CA ALA A 317 -3.29 -13.89 9.36
C ALA A 317 -4.80 -13.87 9.59
N PHE A 318 -5.38 -12.70 9.86
CA PHE A 318 -6.83 -12.53 10.00
C PHE A 318 -7.60 -12.93 8.73
N ALA A 319 -7.17 -12.44 7.57
CA ALA A 319 -7.86 -12.72 6.30
C ALA A 319 -7.92 -14.22 5.95
N LEU A 320 -6.90 -14.99 6.36
CA LEU A 320 -6.81 -16.42 6.07
C LEU A 320 -7.40 -17.31 7.16
N THR A 321 -7.31 -16.90 8.43
CA THR A 321 -7.66 -17.76 9.59
C THR A 321 -8.84 -17.24 10.40
N GLY A 322 -9.24 -15.97 10.19
CA GLY A 322 -10.23 -15.29 11.04
C GLY A 322 -9.69 -14.78 12.37
N ASP A 323 -8.38 -14.96 12.65
CA ASP A 323 -7.74 -14.55 13.91
C ASP A 323 -6.37 -13.90 13.64
N ALA A 324 -6.24 -12.61 13.97
CA ALA A 324 -5.00 -11.88 13.77
C ALA A 324 -3.85 -12.30 14.70
N ALA A 325 -4.13 -13.02 15.78
CA ALA A 325 -3.12 -13.53 16.72
C ALA A 325 -2.48 -14.84 16.26
N ARG A 326 -3.02 -15.52 15.26
CA ARG A 326 -2.45 -16.75 14.71
C ARG A 326 -1.10 -16.48 14.06
N THR A 327 -0.24 -17.48 14.03
CA THR A 327 0.99 -17.44 13.22
C THR A 327 0.62 -17.18 11.77
N ASP A 328 1.27 -16.22 11.13
CA ASP A 328 1.00 -15.93 9.71
C ASP A 328 1.10 -17.21 8.88
N PRO A 329 0.05 -17.58 8.12
CA PRO A 329 0.05 -18.80 7.30
C PRO A 329 1.17 -18.87 6.26
N VAL A 330 1.79 -17.74 5.90
CA VAL A 330 2.99 -17.71 5.04
C VAL A 330 4.18 -18.40 5.69
N CYS A 331 4.28 -18.40 7.02
CA CYS A 331 5.32 -19.14 7.70
C CYS A 331 5.13 -20.65 7.52
N ALA A 332 6.16 -21.34 7.00
CA ALA A 332 6.13 -22.80 6.84
C ALA A 332 5.98 -23.58 8.17
N LEU A 333 6.23 -22.92 9.30
CA LEU A 333 6.01 -23.49 10.64
C LEU A 333 4.57 -23.22 11.15
N SER A 334 3.76 -22.44 10.43
CA SER A 334 2.39 -22.18 10.85
C SER A 334 1.53 -23.44 10.75
N PRO A 335 0.73 -23.77 11.78
CA PRO A 335 -0.28 -24.83 11.68
C PRO A 335 -1.27 -24.60 10.52
N ASP A 336 -1.44 -23.33 10.14
CA ASP A 336 -2.37 -22.89 9.10
C ASP A 336 -1.72 -22.75 7.71
N HIS A 337 -0.46 -23.19 7.53
CA HIS A 337 0.27 -23.05 6.25
C HIS A 337 -0.45 -23.71 5.06
N ALA A 338 -1.19 -24.78 5.31
CA ALA A 338 -1.97 -25.48 4.28
C ALA A 338 -3.04 -24.59 3.60
N LEU A 339 -3.51 -23.52 4.28
CA LEU A 339 -4.47 -22.56 3.70
C LEU A 339 -3.93 -21.87 2.45
N LEU A 340 -2.62 -21.66 2.37
CA LEU A 340 -2.00 -21.08 1.16
C LEU A 340 -2.07 -22.02 -0.04
N ALA A 341 -1.96 -23.32 0.18
CA ALA A 341 -2.10 -24.29 -0.91
C ALA A 341 -3.53 -24.25 -1.49
N GLY A 342 -4.54 -24.13 -0.62
CA GLY A 342 -5.93 -23.94 -1.03
C GLY A 342 -6.11 -22.66 -1.86
N ALA A 343 -5.62 -21.52 -1.35
CA ALA A 343 -5.73 -20.24 -2.04
C ALA A 343 -5.02 -20.23 -3.41
N ARG A 344 -3.89 -20.95 -3.54
CA ARG A 344 -3.17 -21.10 -4.82
C ARG A 344 -3.96 -21.94 -5.82
N ARG A 345 -4.54 -23.08 -5.39
CA ARG A 345 -5.41 -23.91 -6.25
C ARG A 345 -6.64 -23.15 -6.73
N GLU A 346 -7.33 -22.44 -5.83
CA GLU A 346 -8.45 -21.57 -6.22
C GLU A 346 -8.05 -20.56 -7.30
N ALA A 347 -6.84 -19.98 -7.19
CA ALA A 347 -6.35 -19.05 -8.17
C ALA A 347 -6.00 -19.68 -9.53
N GLU A 348 -5.55 -20.94 -9.55
CA GLU A 348 -5.29 -21.67 -10.79
C GLU A 348 -6.58 -21.97 -11.57
N GLU A 349 -7.69 -22.20 -10.86
CA GLU A 349 -9.00 -22.53 -11.41
C GLU A 349 -9.88 -21.28 -11.65
N ALA A 350 -9.46 -20.11 -11.14
CA ALA A 350 -10.26 -18.89 -11.21
C ALA A 350 -10.30 -18.27 -12.61
N SER A 351 -11.42 -17.61 -12.93
CA SER A 351 -11.53 -16.75 -14.10
C SER A 351 -10.46 -15.63 -14.04
N PRO A 352 -9.84 -15.30 -15.17
CA PRO A 352 -8.95 -14.15 -15.26
C PRO A 352 -9.68 -12.81 -15.23
N ASP A 353 -11.01 -12.78 -15.22
CA ASP A 353 -11.79 -11.56 -15.27
C ASP A 353 -11.69 -10.75 -13.99
N PHE A 354 -11.56 -9.43 -14.14
CA PHE A 354 -11.53 -8.52 -13.00
C PHE A 354 -12.94 -8.14 -12.51
N VAL A 355 -13.09 -8.17 -11.21
CA VAL A 355 -14.23 -7.54 -10.53
C VAL A 355 -13.85 -6.09 -10.21
N TYR A 356 -14.41 -5.16 -10.98
CA TYR A 356 -14.15 -3.74 -10.78
C TYR A 356 -15.05 -3.13 -9.71
N ARG A 357 -14.51 -2.17 -8.98
CA ARG A 357 -15.28 -1.34 -8.07
C ARG A 357 -16.37 -0.58 -8.84
N GLN A 358 -17.61 -0.71 -8.36
CA GLN A 358 -18.73 0.07 -8.85
C GLN A 358 -18.96 1.27 -7.93
N HIS A 359 -19.25 2.44 -8.49
CA HIS A 359 -19.46 3.67 -7.71
C HIS A 359 -20.73 3.65 -6.84
N SER A 360 -21.64 2.68 -7.03
CA SER A 360 -22.97 2.63 -6.44
C SER A 360 -23.37 1.31 -5.78
N SER A 361 -22.52 0.30 -5.75
CA SER A 361 -22.86 -1.00 -5.17
C SER A 361 -21.80 -1.45 -4.17
N PRO A 362 -22.19 -2.08 -3.03
CA PRO A 362 -21.23 -2.75 -2.16
C PRO A 362 -20.55 -3.89 -2.92
N ALA A 363 -19.26 -4.08 -2.65
CA ALA A 363 -18.52 -5.19 -3.21
C ALA A 363 -19.09 -6.52 -2.73
N PRO A 364 -19.04 -7.58 -3.56
CA PRO A 364 -19.35 -8.92 -3.09
C PRO A 364 -18.38 -9.28 -1.94
N PRO A 365 -18.86 -9.93 -0.87
CA PRO A 365 -17.99 -10.38 0.20
C PRO A 365 -16.90 -11.30 -0.36
N PRO A 366 -15.66 -11.22 0.13
CA PRO A 366 -14.61 -12.14 -0.26
C PRO A 366 -15.10 -13.57 0.07
N ARG A 367 -14.93 -14.48 -0.87
CA ARG A 367 -15.26 -15.90 -0.63
C ARG A 367 -14.35 -16.40 0.50
N PRO A 368 -14.89 -16.98 1.58
CA PRO A 368 -14.09 -17.60 2.61
C PRO A 368 -13.26 -18.71 1.96
N VAL A 369 -12.00 -18.86 2.43
CA VAL A 369 -11.20 -20.06 2.07
C VAL A 369 -11.86 -21.24 2.74
N VAL A 370 -12.65 -21.99 2.00
CA VAL A 370 -13.31 -23.20 2.50
C VAL A 370 -12.25 -24.30 2.53
N LEU A 371 -11.86 -24.71 3.74
CA LEU A 371 -11.17 -25.99 3.92
C LEU A 371 -12.16 -27.08 3.52
N GLN A 372 -11.97 -27.71 2.36
CA GLN A 372 -12.59 -29.01 2.12
C GLN A 372 -12.00 -29.97 3.14
N SER A 373 -12.80 -30.35 4.11
CA SER A 373 -12.52 -31.47 5.02
C SER A 373 -12.37 -32.73 4.17
N GLY A 374 -11.13 -33.18 3.98
CA GLY A 374 -10.80 -34.52 3.51
C GLY A 374 -10.64 -35.47 4.68
#